data_ce5ed43a752a78e252992523978b4414
#
_entry.id   ce5ed43a752a78e252992523978b4414
#
_cell.length_a   1.000
_cell.length_b   1.000
_cell.length_c   1.000
_cell.angle_alpha   90.00
_cell.angle_beta   90.00
_cell.angle_gamma   90.00
#
_symmetry.space_group_name_H-M   'P 1'
#
loop_
_entity.id
_entity.type
_entity.pdbx_description
1 polymer ?
#
loop_
_entity_poly.entity_id
_entity_poly.type
_entity_poly.pdbx_seq_one_letter_code
_entity_poly.pdbx_strand_id
1 'polypeptide(L)'
;MKNILHVLNVPFVISYFLGDQLLYMREKGYNEYIICSSSSSLADLSSRYLFYYKEIGIYRKFSILADIKAVIQICNYIKYHDMDIVNGHTPKAGMLAMFAAFVMRVPKRIYFRHGLLYETSTGIKRYIFVFAEKMASLLATDVVCLSLIHI
;
A
#
# COMPACT_ATOMS: atom_id res chain seq x y z
N MET A 1 -21.70 -1.09 -1.58
CA MET A 1 -20.47 -0.81 -2.32
C MET A 1 -19.28 -1.35 -1.55
N LYS A 2 -18.32 -1.93 -2.23
CA LYS A 2 -17.10 -2.43 -1.58
C LYS A 2 -16.05 -1.32 -1.45
N ASN A 3 -15.33 -1.34 -0.35
CA ASN A 3 -14.29 -0.36 -0.03
C ASN A 3 -12.91 -0.96 -0.25
N ILE A 4 -12.10 -0.28 -1.04
CA ILE A 4 -10.73 -0.68 -1.36
C ILE A 4 -9.77 0.34 -0.76
N LEU A 5 -8.80 -0.15 0.00
CA LEU A 5 -7.72 0.67 0.56
C LEU A 5 -6.40 0.36 -0.15
N HIS A 6 -5.75 1.38 -0.64
CA HIS A 6 -4.37 1.33 -1.12
C HIS A 6 -3.43 1.97 -0.10
N VAL A 7 -2.38 1.28 0.28
CA VAL A 7 -1.37 1.79 1.21
C VAL A 7 -0.03 1.90 0.48
N LEU A 8 0.51 3.10 0.47
CA LEU A 8 1.76 3.42 -0.22
C LEU A 8 2.52 4.51 0.55
N ASN A 9 3.79 4.66 0.28
CA ASN A 9 4.63 5.64 0.96
C ASN A 9 5.06 6.83 0.09
N VAL A 10 4.83 6.76 -1.22
CA VAL A 10 5.19 7.83 -2.16
C VAL A 10 4.04 8.10 -3.13
N PRO A 11 3.64 9.37 -3.30
CA PRO A 11 2.47 9.73 -4.14
C PRO A 11 2.64 9.41 -5.62
N PHE A 12 3.87 9.32 -6.09
CA PHE A 12 4.16 9.05 -7.50
C PHE A 12 3.57 7.70 -7.96
N VAL A 13 3.42 6.73 -7.06
CA VAL A 13 2.77 5.44 -7.35
C VAL A 13 1.33 5.64 -7.83
N ILE A 14 0.64 6.64 -7.33
CA ILE A 14 -0.74 6.96 -7.72
C ILE A 14 -0.79 7.31 -9.21
N SER A 15 0.02 8.26 -9.63
CA SER A 15 0.02 8.74 -11.02
C SER A 15 0.51 7.71 -12.01
N TYR A 16 1.54 6.94 -11.65
CA TYR A 16 2.20 6.01 -12.56
C TYR A 16 1.54 4.64 -12.66
N PHE A 17 0.97 4.14 -11.56
CA PHE A 17 0.48 2.76 -11.52
C PHE A 17 -1.01 2.63 -11.25
N LEU A 18 -1.62 3.59 -10.57
CA LEU A 18 -3.00 3.47 -10.11
C LEU A 18 -3.99 4.35 -10.86
N GLY A 19 -3.58 5.50 -11.39
CA GLY A 19 -4.47 6.56 -11.88
C GLY A 19 -5.73 6.10 -12.59
N ASP A 20 -5.60 5.53 -13.77
CA ASP A 20 -6.76 5.07 -14.56
C ASP A 20 -7.49 3.89 -13.91
N GLN A 21 -6.77 3.06 -13.15
CA GLN A 21 -7.37 1.95 -12.41
C GLN A 21 -8.33 2.45 -11.33
N LEU A 22 -7.99 3.51 -10.62
CA LEU A 22 -8.87 4.11 -9.59
C LEU A 22 -10.17 4.59 -10.20
N LEU A 23 -10.11 5.28 -11.33
CA LEU A 23 -11.29 5.75 -12.05
C LEU A 23 -12.16 4.57 -12.54
N TYR A 24 -11.52 3.56 -13.12
CA TYR A 24 -12.21 2.35 -13.59
C TYR A 24 -12.92 1.62 -12.46
N MET A 25 -12.25 1.41 -11.33
CA MET A 25 -12.84 0.72 -10.19
C MET A 25 -13.99 1.52 -9.58
N ARG A 26 -13.89 2.85 -9.57
CA ARG A 26 -14.98 3.71 -9.13
C ARG A 26 -16.22 3.59 -10.03
N GLU A 27 -16.02 3.53 -11.35
CA GLU A 27 -17.12 3.27 -12.31
C GLU A 27 -17.79 1.92 -12.07
N LYS A 28 -17.05 0.94 -11.56
CA LYS A 28 -17.58 -0.38 -11.19
C LYS A 28 -18.26 -0.42 -9.81
N GLY A 29 -18.38 0.72 -9.13
CA GLY A 29 -19.08 0.84 -7.85
C GLY A 29 -18.21 0.59 -6.63
N TYR A 30 -16.88 0.68 -6.74
CA TYR A 30 -15.98 0.61 -5.59
C TYR A 30 -15.67 2.00 -5.06
N ASN A 31 -15.56 2.10 -3.74
CA ASN A 31 -15.00 3.29 -3.10
C ASN A 31 -13.50 3.12 -2.93
N GLU A 32 -12.73 4.10 -3.40
CA GLU A 32 -11.27 4.06 -3.38
C GLU A 32 -10.73 4.94 -2.26
N TYR A 33 -9.87 4.35 -1.44
CA TYR A 33 -9.20 4.99 -0.32
C TYR A 33 -7.70 4.82 -0.45
N ILE A 34 -6.94 5.85 -0.11
CA ILE A 34 -5.48 5.83 -0.15
C ILE A 34 -4.91 6.29 1.18
N ILE A 35 -3.97 5.51 1.73
CA ILE A 35 -3.06 5.94 2.78
C ILE A 35 -1.70 6.17 2.16
N CYS A 36 -1.15 7.35 2.36
CA CYS A 36 0.16 7.74 1.87
C CYS A 36 0.87 8.65 2.88
N SER A 37 2.19 8.72 2.79
CA SER A 37 2.94 9.74 3.52
C SER A 37 2.55 11.13 3.04
N SER A 38 2.68 12.12 3.93
CA SER A 38 2.27 13.51 3.65
C SER A 38 2.94 14.07 2.39
N SER A 39 2.14 14.68 1.53
CA SER A 39 2.60 15.33 0.32
C SER A 39 1.62 16.40 -0.14
N SER A 40 2.15 17.52 -0.63
CA SER A 40 1.36 18.61 -1.19
C SER A 40 0.55 18.22 -2.44
N SER A 41 0.92 17.14 -3.12
CA SER A 41 0.24 16.67 -4.34
C SER A 41 -0.99 15.81 -4.08
N LEU A 42 -1.21 15.32 -2.85
CA LEU A 42 -2.30 14.39 -2.55
C LEU A 42 -3.69 14.98 -2.78
N ALA A 43 -3.89 16.25 -2.44
CA ALA A 43 -5.17 16.92 -2.66
C ALA A 43 -5.52 17.02 -4.14
N ASP A 44 -4.56 17.40 -4.98
CA ASP A 44 -4.74 17.48 -6.43
C ASP A 44 -4.99 16.11 -7.05
N LEU A 45 -4.22 15.10 -6.63
CA LEU A 45 -4.39 13.72 -7.09
C LEU A 45 -5.75 13.15 -6.67
N SER A 46 -6.19 13.43 -5.45
CA SER A 46 -7.50 13.02 -4.94
C SER A 46 -8.64 13.61 -5.79
N SER A 47 -8.55 14.88 -6.13
CA SER A 47 -9.52 15.54 -6.99
C SER A 47 -9.51 14.98 -8.41
N ARG A 48 -8.33 14.66 -8.93
CA ARG A 48 -8.14 14.15 -10.31
C ARG A 48 -8.63 12.72 -10.48
N TYR A 49 -8.32 11.83 -9.51
CA TYR A 49 -8.62 10.39 -9.60
C TYR A 49 -9.77 9.95 -8.68
N LEU A 50 -10.41 10.90 -7.99
CA LEU A 50 -11.64 10.71 -7.22
C LEU A 50 -11.52 9.65 -6.12
N PHE A 51 -10.51 9.75 -5.26
CA PHE A 51 -10.34 8.88 -4.10
C PHE A 51 -10.35 9.68 -2.78
N TYR A 52 -10.64 8.99 -1.69
CA TYR A 52 -10.45 9.52 -0.33
C TYR A 52 -9.03 9.21 0.14
N TYR A 53 -8.41 10.09 0.90
CA TYR A 53 -7.06 9.83 1.40
C TYR A 53 -6.87 10.19 2.86
N LYS A 54 -5.88 9.55 3.46
CA LYS A 54 -5.37 9.87 4.79
C LYS A 54 -3.85 9.86 4.76
N GLU A 55 -3.26 10.88 5.34
CA GLU A 55 -1.82 10.96 5.50
C GLU A 55 -1.38 10.21 6.76
N ILE A 56 -0.51 9.24 6.59
CA ILE A 56 0.14 8.50 7.67
C ILE A 56 1.63 8.45 7.38
N GLY A 57 2.46 8.77 8.38
CA GLY A 57 3.92 8.76 8.22
C GLY A 57 4.46 7.33 8.05
N ILE A 58 4.68 6.95 6.81
CA ILE A 58 5.36 5.69 6.45
C ILE A 58 6.72 6.06 5.87
N TYR A 59 7.74 5.99 6.71
CA TYR A 59 9.09 6.40 6.34
C TYR A 59 9.85 5.25 5.67
N ARG A 60 10.76 5.59 4.76
CA ARG A 60 11.63 4.59 4.11
C ARG A 60 12.56 3.88 5.08
N LYS A 61 13.02 4.60 6.11
CA LYS A 61 13.85 4.00 7.18
C LYS A 61 12.97 3.19 8.13
N PHE A 62 13.47 2.04 8.55
CA PHE A 62 12.79 1.24 9.56
C PHE A 62 12.95 1.90 10.93
N SER A 63 11.84 2.19 11.56
CA SER A 63 11.75 2.70 12.93
C SER A 63 10.63 1.96 13.62
N ILE A 64 10.97 1.14 14.60
CA ILE A 64 10.00 0.27 15.29
C ILE A 64 8.83 1.08 15.84
N LEU A 65 9.10 2.20 16.51
CA LEU A 65 8.04 3.02 17.12
C LEU A 65 7.15 3.69 16.06
N ALA A 66 7.76 4.25 15.00
CA ALA A 66 7.00 4.87 13.92
C ALA A 66 6.19 3.83 13.13
N ASP A 67 6.75 2.65 12.92
CA ASP A 67 6.10 1.58 12.19
C ASP A 67 4.93 0.98 12.96
N ILE A 68 5.06 0.79 14.27
CA ILE A 68 3.95 0.38 15.15
C ILE A 68 2.83 1.44 15.13
N LYS A 69 3.18 2.71 15.23
CA LYS A 69 2.22 3.81 15.16
C LYS A 69 1.47 3.80 13.82
N ALA A 70 2.20 3.61 12.71
CA ALA A 70 1.60 3.51 11.39
C ALA A 70 0.64 2.32 11.28
N VAL A 71 1.02 1.14 11.77
CA VAL A 71 0.16 -0.04 11.78
C VAL A 71 -1.13 0.21 12.57
N ILE A 72 -1.03 0.80 13.75
CA ILE A 72 -2.22 1.13 14.58
C ILE A 72 -3.14 2.08 13.81
N GLN A 73 -2.60 3.11 13.18
CA GLN A 73 -3.38 4.06 12.39
C GLN A 73 -4.03 3.39 11.16
N ILE A 74 -3.33 2.48 10.50
CA ILE A 74 -3.90 1.69 9.38
C ILE A 74 -5.02 0.78 9.89
N CYS A 75 -4.83 0.07 10.99
CA CYS A 75 -5.87 -0.77 11.60
C CYS A 75 -7.13 0.02 11.93
N ASN A 76 -6.97 1.18 12.55
CA ASN A 76 -8.09 2.06 12.89
C ASN A 76 -8.84 2.54 11.65
N TYR A 77 -8.11 2.86 10.58
CA TYR A 77 -8.69 3.29 9.32
C TYR A 77 -9.45 2.15 8.62
N ILE A 78 -8.89 0.94 8.62
CA ILE A 78 -9.55 -0.26 8.10
C ILE A 78 -10.87 -0.50 8.83
N LYS A 79 -10.85 -0.43 10.15
CA LYS A 79 -12.05 -0.64 10.97
C LYS A 79 -13.10 0.44 10.76
N TYR A 80 -12.68 1.70 10.73
CA TYR A 80 -13.60 2.84 10.62
C TYR A 80 -14.36 2.85 9.29
N HIS A 81 -13.71 2.43 8.21
CA HIS A 81 -14.29 2.45 6.85
C HIS A 81 -14.75 1.06 6.37
N ASP A 82 -14.71 0.03 7.21
CA ASP A 82 -15.08 -1.34 6.83
C ASP A 82 -14.46 -1.78 5.50
N MET A 83 -13.13 -1.84 5.46
CA MET A 83 -12.40 -2.17 4.23
C MET A 83 -12.60 -3.63 3.82
N ASP A 84 -13.05 -3.86 2.61
CA ASP A 84 -13.21 -5.19 2.02
C ASP A 84 -11.93 -5.72 1.39
N ILE A 85 -11.13 -4.81 0.82
CA ILE A 85 -9.89 -5.11 0.11
C ILE A 85 -8.80 -4.15 0.58
N VAL A 86 -7.63 -4.68 0.88
CA VAL A 86 -6.44 -3.87 1.18
C VAL A 86 -5.33 -4.23 0.21
N ASN A 87 -4.84 -3.23 -0.50
CA ASN A 87 -3.74 -3.30 -1.44
C ASN A 87 -2.50 -2.65 -0.85
N GLY A 88 -1.43 -3.40 -0.71
CA GLY A 88 -0.15 -2.88 -0.27
C GLY A 88 0.78 -2.65 -1.46
N HIS A 89 1.36 -1.47 -1.53
CA HIS A 89 2.30 -1.08 -2.57
C HIS A 89 3.63 -0.71 -1.94
N THR A 90 4.73 -0.98 -2.60
CA THR A 90 6.08 -0.80 -2.09
C THR A 90 6.44 -1.76 -0.95
N PRO A 91 7.73 -2.09 -0.75
CA PRO A 91 8.11 -3.13 0.22
C PRO A 91 7.68 -2.81 1.65
N LYS A 92 7.98 -1.61 2.14
CA LYS A 92 7.68 -1.25 3.52
C LYS A 92 6.19 -0.99 3.75
N ALA A 93 5.58 -0.15 2.93
CA ALA A 93 4.15 0.14 3.05
C ALA A 93 3.31 -1.13 2.82
N GLY A 94 3.72 -1.98 1.89
CA GLY A 94 3.10 -3.27 1.64
C GLY A 94 3.17 -4.20 2.85
N MET A 95 4.31 -4.30 3.52
CA MET A 95 4.46 -5.10 4.73
C MET A 95 3.54 -4.60 5.85
N LEU A 96 3.54 -3.29 6.12
CA LEU A 96 2.70 -2.69 7.16
C LEU A 96 1.21 -2.86 6.84
N ALA A 97 0.83 -2.67 5.58
CA ALA A 97 -0.54 -2.85 5.10
C ALA A 97 -1.02 -4.28 5.24
N MET A 98 -0.23 -5.25 4.80
CA MET A 98 -0.58 -6.66 4.87
C MET A 98 -0.67 -7.14 6.32
N PHE A 99 0.23 -6.68 7.19
CA PHE A 99 0.16 -6.97 8.62
C PHE A 99 -1.11 -6.42 9.26
N ALA A 100 -1.41 -5.14 9.05
CA ALA A 100 -2.62 -4.50 9.58
C ALA A 100 -3.89 -5.18 9.06
N ALA A 101 -3.96 -5.45 7.76
CA ALA A 101 -5.10 -6.11 7.14
C ALA A 101 -5.28 -7.55 7.63
N PHE A 102 -4.19 -8.27 7.89
CA PHE A 102 -4.24 -9.62 8.49
C PHE A 102 -4.79 -9.58 9.91
N VAL A 103 -4.28 -8.69 10.76
CA VAL A 103 -4.77 -8.52 12.14
C VAL A 103 -6.24 -8.13 12.16
N MET A 104 -6.67 -7.25 11.26
CA MET A 104 -8.05 -6.81 11.13
C MET A 104 -8.95 -7.81 10.38
N ARG A 105 -8.40 -8.95 9.94
CA ARG A 105 -9.12 -10.01 9.23
C ARG A 105 -9.81 -9.55 7.95
N VAL A 106 -9.20 -8.61 7.24
CA VAL A 106 -9.70 -8.18 5.92
C VAL A 106 -9.69 -9.37 4.97
N PRO A 107 -10.79 -9.69 4.28
CA PRO A 107 -10.91 -10.93 3.51
C PRO A 107 -10.00 -10.97 2.29
N LYS A 108 -9.74 -9.83 1.64
CA LYS A 108 -8.88 -9.74 0.46
C LYS A 108 -7.70 -8.83 0.74
N ARG A 109 -6.51 -9.39 0.70
CA ARG A 109 -5.25 -8.68 0.97
C ARG A 109 -4.32 -8.92 -0.20
N ILE A 110 -4.07 -7.87 -0.99
CA ILE A 110 -3.28 -7.96 -2.23
C ILE A 110 -1.97 -7.20 -2.05
N TYR A 111 -0.87 -7.88 -2.28
CA TYR A 111 0.44 -7.25 -2.28
C TYR A 111 0.93 -7.05 -3.72
N PHE A 112 1.17 -5.79 -4.08
CA PHE A 112 1.67 -5.41 -5.39
C PHE A 112 3.19 -5.21 -5.35
N ARG A 113 3.92 -6.02 -6.11
CA ARG A 113 5.36 -5.86 -6.32
C ARG A 113 5.60 -4.99 -7.53
N HIS A 114 6.01 -3.73 -7.30
CA HIS A 114 6.34 -2.78 -8.37
C HIS A 114 7.81 -2.83 -8.79
N GLY A 115 8.60 -3.69 -8.21
CA GLY A 115 10.03 -3.87 -8.44
C GLY A 115 10.69 -4.49 -7.22
N LEU A 116 11.85 -5.09 -7.41
CA LEU A 116 12.57 -5.80 -6.36
C LEU A 116 13.75 -4.93 -5.87
N LEU A 117 13.49 -4.07 -4.88
CA LEU A 117 14.52 -3.19 -4.32
C LEU A 117 15.73 -3.94 -3.74
N TYR A 118 15.55 -5.19 -3.33
CA TYR A 118 16.65 -5.99 -2.80
C TYR A 118 17.65 -6.43 -3.87
N GLU A 119 17.29 -6.42 -5.14
CA GLU A 119 18.22 -6.75 -6.24
C GLU A 119 19.32 -5.70 -6.40
N THR A 120 19.00 -4.45 -6.12
CA THR A 120 19.93 -3.32 -6.20
C THR A 120 20.56 -2.96 -4.86
N SER A 121 20.13 -3.60 -3.77
CA SER A 121 20.61 -3.31 -2.41
C SER A 121 21.64 -4.34 -1.97
N THR A 122 22.58 -3.88 -1.13
CA THR A 122 23.67 -4.70 -0.58
C THR A 122 23.66 -4.70 0.95
N GLY A 123 24.29 -5.72 1.57
CA GLY A 123 24.48 -5.81 3.01
C GLY A 123 23.16 -5.97 3.79
N ILE A 124 23.07 -5.32 4.95
CA ILE A 124 21.92 -5.43 5.86
C ILE A 124 20.63 -4.94 5.22
N LYS A 125 20.68 -3.91 4.39
CA LYS A 125 19.51 -3.37 3.68
C LYS A 125 18.84 -4.43 2.81
N ARG A 126 19.62 -5.25 2.14
CA ARG A 126 19.09 -6.35 1.33
C ARG A 126 18.29 -7.34 2.16
N TYR A 127 18.80 -7.75 3.32
CA TYR A 127 18.09 -8.67 4.22
C TYR A 127 16.80 -8.08 4.75
N ILE A 128 16.79 -6.79 5.08
CA ILE A 128 15.58 -6.09 5.53
C ILE A 128 14.52 -6.06 4.43
N PHE A 129 14.89 -5.74 3.20
CA PHE A 129 13.94 -5.73 2.08
C PHE A 129 13.42 -7.13 1.73
N VAL A 130 14.29 -8.14 1.75
CA VAL A 130 13.89 -9.54 1.55
C VAL A 130 12.92 -9.99 2.63
N PHE A 131 13.18 -9.62 3.89
CA PHE A 131 12.28 -9.91 5.00
C PHE A 131 10.92 -9.24 4.82
N ALA A 132 10.91 -7.94 4.49
CA ALA A 132 9.68 -7.18 4.25
C ALA A 132 8.84 -7.79 3.11
N GLU A 133 9.50 -8.16 2.00
CA GLU A 133 8.88 -8.82 0.86
C GLU A 133 8.27 -10.19 1.23
N LYS A 134 9.01 -11.00 1.98
CA LYS A 134 8.53 -12.31 2.44
C LYS A 134 7.33 -12.16 3.38
N MET A 135 7.40 -11.25 4.34
CA MET A 135 6.30 -11.00 5.29
C MET A 135 5.06 -10.49 4.57
N ALA A 136 5.20 -9.52 3.67
CA ALA A 136 4.07 -9.03 2.88
C ALA A 136 3.44 -10.14 2.04
N SER A 137 4.25 -10.97 1.39
CA SER A 137 3.77 -12.09 0.58
C SER A 137 3.07 -13.18 1.39
N LEU A 138 3.59 -13.49 2.59
CA LEU A 138 2.98 -14.51 3.48
C LEU A 138 1.62 -14.06 4.04
N LEU A 139 1.48 -12.78 4.37
CA LEU A 139 0.27 -12.23 4.96
C LEU A 139 -0.78 -11.85 3.91
N ALA A 140 -0.39 -11.73 2.65
CA ALA A 140 -1.30 -11.45 1.54
C ALA A 140 -2.12 -12.69 1.16
N THR A 141 -3.35 -12.47 0.67
CA THR A 141 -4.12 -13.54 0.02
C THR A 141 -3.69 -13.72 -1.43
N ASP A 142 -3.22 -12.65 -2.05
CA ASP A 142 -2.77 -12.63 -3.44
C ASP A 142 -1.55 -11.73 -3.58
N VAL A 143 -0.64 -12.12 -4.45
CA VAL A 143 0.55 -11.32 -4.80
C VAL A 143 0.51 -11.02 -6.29
N VAL A 144 0.56 -9.74 -6.63
CA VAL A 144 0.63 -9.28 -8.02
C VAL A 144 2.05 -8.79 -8.30
N CYS A 145 2.70 -9.44 -9.24
CA CYS A 145 4.03 -9.04 -9.69
C CYS A 145 3.90 -8.28 -11.01
N LEU A 146 4.40 -7.04 -11.04
CA LEU A 146 4.56 -6.32 -12.28
C LEU A 146 5.89 -6.76 -12.90
N SER A 147 5.81 -7.56 -13.94
CA SER A 147 6.98 -7.92 -14.72
C SER A 147 7.38 -6.73 -15.59
N LEU A 148 8.52 -6.14 -15.29
CA LEU A 148 9.19 -5.28 -16.25
C LEU A 148 9.84 -6.19 -17.29
N ILE A 149 9.10 -6.54 -18.31
CA ILE A 149 9.70 -7.14 -19.49
C ILE A 149 10.45 -6.01 -20.18
N HIS A 150 11.76 -6.00 -20.02
CA HIS A 150 12.60 -5.18 -20.85
C HIS A 150 12.61 -5.77 -22.26
N ILE A 151 11.93 -5.11 -23.10
CA ILE A 151 12.05 -5.36 -24.52
C ILE A 151 13.31 -4.64 -25.02
#